data_d63f5f68eca03f1d5cc56625b3e14c96
#
_entry.id   d63f5f68eca03f1d5cc56625b3e14c96
#
_cell.length_a   1.000
_cell.length_b   1.000
_cell.length_c   1.000
_cell.angle_alpha   90.00
_cell.angle_beta   90.00
_cell.angle_gamma   90.00
#
_symmetry.space_group_name_H-M   'P 1'
#
loop_
_entity.id
_entity.type
_entity.pdbx_description
1 polymer ?
#
loop_
_entity_poly.entity_id
_entity_poly.type
_entity_poly.pdbx_seq_one_letter_code
_entity_poly.pdbx_strand_id
1 'polypeptide(L)'
;MIVHKSRKKAVRITVAGFLAGIAGGLILYCVRDVVLGWCFVATAGFTLLYGIGSLYDRRPYIVLTEDGITEMFTIRGQIEWEAIRYADDFYFRGQYWVRLLLESNYKPQLIRPAWFWRFDRLYESKGVKAVYLRTMGLEIDSM
;
A
#
# COMPACT_ATOMS: atom_id res chain seq x y z
N MET A 1 -11.34 -15.23 -0.99
CA MET A 1 -9.86 -15.17 -0.97
C MET A 1 -9.46 -13.92 -0.22
N ILE A 2 -8.49 -14.01 0.69
CA ILE A 2 -8.04 -12.87 1.51
C ILE A 2 -6.57 -12.61 1.20
N VAL A 3 -6.23 -11.35 0.94
CA VAL A 3 -4.86 -10.94 0.63
C VAL A 3 -4.35 -10.04 1.77
N HIS A 4 -3.25 -10.43 2.37
CA HIS A 4 -2.62 -9.73 3.47
C HIS A 4 -1.34 -9.01 3.05
N LYS A 5 -0.89 -8.09 3.90
CA LYS A 5 0.39 -7.40 3.72
C LYS A 5 1.55 -8.37 3.99
N SER A 6 2.57 -8.34 3.13
CA SER A 6 3.71 -9.25 3.24
C SER A 6 4.50 -9.04 4.53
N ARG A 7 4.54 -10.07 5.38
CA ARG A 7 5.35 -10.10 6.61
C ARG A 7 6.84 -10.03 6.32
N LYS A 8 7.30 -10.67 5.24
CA LYS A 8 8.73 -10.65 4.86
C LYS A 8 9.23 -9.23 4.62
N LYS A 9 8.39 -8.39 4.00
CA LYS A 9 8.72 -6.98 3.79
C LYS A 9 8.77 -6.20 5.10
N ALA A 10 7.83 -6.42 6.00
CA ALA A 10 7.81 -5.78 7.32
C ALA A 10 9.05 -6.15 8.14
N VAL A 11 9.43 -7.43 8.16
CA VAL A 11 10.66 -7.90 8.82
C VAL A 11 11.89 -7.22 8.24
N ARG A 12 12.03 -7.15 6.90
CA ARG A 12 13.17 -6.47 6.26
C ARG A 12 13.29 -5.01 6.67
N ILE A 13 12.16 -4.30 6.74
CA ILE A 13 12.12 -2.89 7.16
C ILE A 13 12.56 -2.76 8.62
N THR A 14 12.07 -3.64 9.50
CA THR A 14 12.44 -3.65 10.92
C THR A 14 13.94 -3.92 11.10
N VAL A 15 14.48 -4.89 10.38
CA VAL A 15 15.93 -5.21 10.41
C VAL A 15 16.75 -4.03 9.89
N ALA A 16 16.35 -3.40 8.80
CA ALA A 16 17.03 -2.22 8.27
C ALA A 16 17.03 -1.05 9.27
N GLY A 17 15.91 -0.81 9.96
CA GLY A 17 15.83 0.19 11.02
C GLY A 17 16.77 -0.11 12.19
N PHE A 18 16.86 -1.38 12.60
CA PHE A 18 17.78 -1.79 13.66
C PHE A 18 19.25 -1.57 13.26
N LEU A 19 19.63 -1.97 12.05
CA LEU A 19 20.99 -1.75 11.54
C LEU A 19 21.33 -0.26 11.41
N ALA A 20 20.39 0.58 10.96
CA ALA A 20 20.57 2.02 10.91
C ALA A 20 20.77 2.62 12.31
N GLY A 21 20.08 2.10 13.32
CA GLY A 21 20.25 2.51 14.72
C GLY A 21 21.64 2.20 15.25
N ILE A 22 22.16 1.01 14.99
CA ILE A 22 23.53 0.60 15.34
C ILE A 22 24.54 1.55 14.64
N ALA A 23 24.39 1.79 13.35
CA ALA A 23 25.25 2.68 12.59
C ALA A 23 25.26 4.10 13.16
N GLY A 24 24.09 4.64 13.51
CA GLY A 24 23.97 5.95 14.17
C GLY A 24 24.68 6.01 15.50
N GLY A 25 24.53 4.97 16.34
CA GLY A 25 25.26 4.86 17.61
C GLY A 25 26.78 4.80 17.45
N LEU A 26 27.27 4.06 16.46
CA LEU A 26 28.69 3.99 16.14
C LEU A 26 29.24 5.34 15.64
N ILE A 27 28.47 6.06 14.81
CA ILE A 27 28.85 7.40 14.33
C ILE A 27 28.96 8.37 15.50
N LEU A 28 28.02 8.35 16.43
CA LEU A 28 28.06 9.21 17.62
C LEU A 28 29.27 8.90 18.51
N TYR A 29 29.58 7.62 18.67
CA TYR A 29 30.66 7.18 19.56
C TYR A 29 32.05 7.31 18.93
N CYS A 30 32.25 6.84 17.69
CA CYS A 30 33.57 6.77 17.05
C CYS A 30 33.94 8.03 16.28
N VAL A 31 32.98 8.57 15.50
CA VAL A 31 33.22 9.72 14.61
C VAL A 31 32.96 11.04 15.33
N ARG A 32 32.15 11.02 16.38
CA ARG A 32 31.69 12.19 17.14
C ARG A 32 30.96 13.24 16.30
N ASP A 33 30.47 12.84 15.15
CA ASP A 33 29.60 13.71 14.35
C ASP A 33 28.17 13.62 14.90
N VAL A 34 27.83 14.64 15.69
CA VAL A 34 26.56 14.69 16.44
C VAL A 34 25.37 14.81 15.48
N VAL A 35 25.50 15.60 14.42
CA VAL A 35 24.40 15.85 13.47
C VAL A 35 24.09 14.58 12.68
N LEU A 36 25.11 14.00 12.07
CA LEU A 36 24.96 12.80 11.26
C LEU A 36 24.45 11.62 12.11
N GLY A 37 25.03 11.43 13.31
CA GLY A 37 24.63 10.35 14.21
C GLY A 37 23.16 10.45 14.64
N TRP A 38 22.68 11.63 15.02
CA TRP A 38 21.27 11.84 15.37
C TRP A 38 20.32 11.69 14.19
N CYS A 39 20.72 12.09 12.98
CA CYS A 39 19.93 11.82 11.77
C CYS A 39 19.70 10.31 11.55
N PHE A 40 20.75 9.50 11.74
CA PHE A 40 20.63 8.05 11.63
C PHE A 40 19.75 7.45 12.74
N VAL A 41 19.91 7.90 13.98
CA VAL A 41 19.09 7.44 15.12
C VAL A 41 17.62 7.79 14.91
N ALA A 42 17.32 9.02 14.50
CA ALA A 42 15.94 9.45 14.22
C ALA A 42 15.31 8.61 13.07
N THR A 43 16.05 8.43 11.97
CA THR A 43 15.59 7.61 10.84
C THR A 43 15.35 6.17 11.26
N ALA A 44 16.24 5.61 12.08
CA ALA A 44 16.09 4.27 12.64
C ALA A 44 14.83 4.16 13.50
N GLY A 45 14.58 5.14 14.36
CA GLY A 45 13.38 5.19 15.22
C GLY A 45 12.09 5.14 14.39
N PHE A 46 11.97 6.01 13.37
CA PHE A 46 10.81 6.01 12.48
C PHE A 46 10.66 4.68 11.71
N THR A 47 11.78 4.13 11.22
CA THR A 47 11.77 2.89 10.44
C THR A 47 11.37 1.70 11.31
N LEU A 48 11.85 1.65 12.56
CA LEU A 48 11.48 0.62 13.53
C LEU A 48 10.00 0.71 13.90
N LEU A 49 9.50 1.89 14.25
CA LEU A 49 8.09 2.10 14.58
C LEU A 49 7.17 1.68 13.41
N TYR A 50 7.53 2.07 12.19
CA TYR A 50 6.78 1.68 11.00
C TYR A 50 6.85 0.17 10.75
N GLY A 51 8.04 -0.44 10.89
CA GLY A 51 8.26 -1.87 10.70
C GLY A 51 7.47 -2.71 11.71
N ILE A 52 7.57 -2.37 12.99
CA ILE A 52 6.85 -3.02 14.08
C ILE A 52 5.33 -2.84 13.88
N GLY A 53 4.87 -1.62 13.66
CA GLY A 53 3.44 -1.37 13.38
C GLY A 53 2.93 -2.18 12.19
N SER A 54 3.76 -2.34 11.14
CA SER A 54 3.41 -3.16 9.97
C SER A 54 3.38 -4.67 10.26
N LEU A 55 4.13 -5.16 11.26
CA LEU A 55 4.08 -6.57 11.70
C LEU A 55 2.81 -6.89 12.49
N TYR A 56 2.34 -5.93 13.29
CA TYR A 56 1.12 -6.07 14.08
C TYR A 56 -0.16 -5.82 13.25
N ASP A 57 -0.05 -5.11 12.13
CA ASP A 57 -1.19 -4.83 11.26
C ASP A 57 -1.59 -6.09 10.48
N ARG A 58 -2.58 -6.79 11.00
CA ARG A 58 -3.15 -8.02 10.41
C ARG A 58 -4.40 -7.76 9.57
N ARG A 59 -4.73 -6.50 9.32
CA ARG A 59 -5.94 -6.17 8.55
C ARG A 59 -5.84 -6.72 7.14
N PRO A 60 -6.91 -7.35 6.63
CA PRO A 60 -6.93 -7.78 5.25
C PRO A 60 -6.84 -6.56 4.34
N TYR A 61 -5.94 -6.61 3.36
CA TYR A 61 -5.76 -5.51 2.41
C TYR A 61 -6.83 -5.54 1.32
N ILE A 62 -7.04 -6.72 0.73
CA ILE A 62 -8.06 -7.00 -0.26
C ILE A 62 -8.80 -8.26 0.16
N VAL A 63 -10.12 -8.19 0.14
CA VAL A 63 -11.01 -9.33 0.39
C VAL A 63 -11.83 -9.57 -0.87
N LEU A 64 -11.68 -10.76 -1.44
CA LEU A 64 -12.49 -11.25 -2.54
C LEU A 64 -13.56 -12.17 -1.98
N THR A 65 -14.81 -11.78 -2.14
CA THR A 65 -16.00 -12.57 -1.77
C THR A 65 -16.69 -13.09 -3.02
N GLU A 66 -17.74 -13.88 -2.87
CA GLU A 66 -18.58 -14.31 -3.98
C GLU A 66 -19.30 -13.13 -4.64
N ASP A 67 -19.64 -12.11 -3.86
CA ASP A 67 -20.41 -10.95 -4.30
C ASP A 67 -19.55 -9.81 -4.86
N GLY A 68 -18.23 -9.78 -4.55
CA GLY A 68 -17.40 -8.67 -5.02
C GLY A 68 -16.03 -8.55 -4.35
N ILE A 69 -15.41 -7.40 -4.55
CA ILE A 69 -14.09 -7.04 -4.05
C ILE A 69 -14.18 -5.87 -3.05
N THR A 70 -13.51 -6.02 -1.90
CA THR A 70 -13.35 -4.96 -0.90
C THR A 70 -11.88 -4.64 -0.74
N GLU A 71 -11.53 -3.35 -0.79
CA GLU A 71 -10.18 -2.86 -0.53
C GLU A 71 -10.23 -1.79 0.56
N MET A 72 -9.43 -1.99 1.61
CA MET A 72 -9.58 -1.27 2.87
C MET A 72 -9.08 0.18 2.84
N PHE A 73 -8.19 0.52 1.91
CA PHE A 73 -7.49 1.82 1.93
C PHE A 73 -7.99 2.83 0.91
N THR A 74 -8.68 2.37 -0.11
CA THR A 74 -9.08 3.20 -1.25
C THR A 74 -10.58 3.34 -1.35
N ILE A 75 -11.33 2.30 -0.99
CA ILE A 75 -12.76 2.21 -1.21
C ILE A 75 -13.47 1.92 0.10
N ARG A 76 -14.54 2.67 0.39
CA ARG A 76 -15.47 2.33 1.45
C ARG A 76 -16.54 1.40 0.90
N GLY A 77 -16.54 0.18 1.38
CA GLY A 77 -17.51 -0.82 0.97
C GLY A 77 -16.99 -1.79 -0.08
N GLN A 78 -17.89 -2.57 -0.61
CA GLN A 78 -17.64 -3.62 -1.57
C GLN A 78 -17.97 -3.11 -2.97
N ILE A 79 -17.14 -3.47 -3.95
CA ILE A 79 -17.45 -3.33 -5.38
C ILE A 79 -18.01 -4.68 -5.82
N GLU A 80 -19.24 -4.69 -6.26
CA GLU A 80 -19.90 -5.88 -6.81
C GLU A 80 -19.25 -6.30 -8.13
N TRP A 81 -19.14 -7.62 -8.38
CA TRP A 81 -18.55 -8.12 -9.62
C TRP A 81 -19.30 -7.65 -10.86
N GLU A 82 -20.61 -7.49 -10.77
CA GLU A 82 -21.47 -7.02 -11.85
C GLU A 82 -21.15 -5.58 -12.26
N ALA A 83 -20.64 -4.77 -11.34
CA ALA A 83 -20.23 -3.38 -11.62
C ALA A 83 -18.88 -3.29 -12.34
N ILE A 84 -18.12 -4.39 -12.42
CA ILE A 84 -16.79 -4.42 -13.02
C ILE A 84 -16.92 -4.87 -14.49
N ARG A 85 -16.69 -3.93 -15.41
CA ARG A 85 -16.68 -4.23 -16.85
C ARG A 85 -15.42 -4.92 -17.32
N TYR A 86 -14.30 -4.49 -16.76
CA TYR A 86 -13.00 -4.98 -17.19
C TYR A 86 -11.98 -4.81 -16.07
N ALA A 87 -11.05 -5.75 -15.95
CA ALA A 87 -9.94 -5.70 -15.02
C ALA A 87 -8.66 -6.01 -15.78
N ASP A 88 -7.65 -5.16 -15.60
CA ASP A 88 -6.32 -5.38 -16.16
C ASP A 88 -5.24 -5.05 -15.12
N ASP A 89 -4.10 -5.68 -15.28
CA ASP A 89 -2.91 -5.36 -14.53
C ASP A 89 -1.94 -4.53 -15.38
N PHE A 90 -1.25 -3.61 -14.75
CA PHE A 90 -0.20 -2.84 -15.40
C PHE A 90 0.94 -2.52 -14.45
N TYR A 91 2.12 -2.39 -15.04
CA TYR A 91 3.34 -2.06 -14.30
C TYR A 91 3.66 -0.58 -14.43
N PHE A 92 3.72 0.13 -13.29
CA PHE A 92 4.02 1.54 -13.27
C PHE A 92 4.97 1.90 -12.12
N ARG A 93 6.06 2.58 -12.42
CA ARG A 93 7.08 3.03 -11.45
C ARG A 93 7.60 1.92 -10.52
N GLY A 94 7.91 0.75 -11.06
CA GLY A 94 8.43 -0.37 -10.27
C GLY A 94 7.37 -1.13 -9.47
N GLN A 95 6.08 -0.91 -9.74
CA GLN A 95 4.97 -1.51 -9.00
C GLN A 95 3.91 -2.06 -9.94
N TYR A 96 3.33 -3.18 -9.56
CA TYR A 96 2.14 -3.71 -10.22
C TYR A 96 0.90 -3.06 -9.61
N TRP A 97 -0.05 -2.76 -10.47
CA TRP A 97 -1.36 -2.20 -10.13
C TRP A 97 -2.42 -2.99 -10.86
N VAL A 98 -3.57 -3.16 -10.23
CA VAL A 98 -4.76 -3.68 -10.90
C VAL A 98 -5.72 -2.51 -11.12
N ARG A 99 -6.12 -2.33 -12.36
CA ARG A 99 -7.10 -1.33 -12.76
C ARG A 99 -8.43 -2.02 -12.98
N LEU A 100 -9.45 -1.56 -12.26
CA LEU A 100 -10.83 -1.99 -12.45
C LEU A 100 -11.58 -0.89 -13.19
N LEU A 101 -12.15 -1.22 -14.34
CA LEU A 101 -13.05 -0.34 -15.07
C LEU A 101 -14.48 -0.66 -14.66
N LEU A 102 -15.13 0.32 -14.04
CA LEU A 102 -16.49 0.19 -13.51
C LEU A 102 -17.51 0.78 -14.48
N GLU A 103 -18.76 0.38 -14.33
CA GLU A 103 -19.86 1.03 -15.04
C GLU A 103 -19.98 2.50 -14.70
N SER A 104 -20.40 3.33 -15.67
CA SER A 104 -20.52 4.79 -15.52
C SER A 104 -21.48 5.21 -14.42
N ASN A 105 -22.49 4.40 -14.16
CA ASN A 105 -23.50 4.65 -13.13
C ASN A 105 -23.06 4.25 -11.72
N TYR A 106 -21.98 3.46 -11.61
CA TYR A 106 -21.49 2.99 -10.32
C TYR A 106 -20.61 4.06 -9.65
N LYS A 107 -20.99 4.48 -8.45
CA LYS A 107 -20.27 5.49 -7.67
C LYS A 107 -19.69 4.84 -6.39
N PRO A 108 -18.49 4.24 -6.44
CA PRO A 108 -17.86 3.71 -5.25
C PRO A 108 -17.58 4.85 -4.26
N GLN A 109 -17.81 4.57 -2.98
CA GLN A 109 -17.42 5.50 -1.92
C GLN A 109 -15.89 5.45 -1.76
N LEU A 110 -15.21 6.48 -2.22
CA LEU A 110 -13.75 6.59 -2.11
C LEU A 110 -13.37 7.15 -0.73
N ILE A 111 -12.36 6.55 -0.09
CA ILE A 111 -11.83 7.02 1.19
C ILE A 111 -10.87 8.20 0.96
N ARG A 112 -10.20 8.22 -0.18
CA ARG A 112 -9.20 9.25 -0.51
C ARG A 112 -9.81 10.42 -1.25
N PRO A 113 -9.31 11.66 -1.02
CA PRO A 113 -9.82 12.85 -1.66
C PRO A 113 -9.65 12.80 -3.18
N ALA A 114 -10.56 13.43 -3.91
CA ALA A 114 -10.66 13.41 -5.36
C ALA A 114 -9.39 13.87 -6.12
N TRP A 115 -8.50 14.64 -5.49
CA TRP A 115 -7.24 15.06 -6.13
C TRP A 115 -6.26 13.90 -6.39
N PHE A 116 -6.36 12.82 -5.62
CA PHE A 116 -5.53 11.63 -5.81
C PHE A 116 -5.89 10.88 -7.10
N TRP A 117 -7.09 11.13 -7.62
CA TRP A 117 -7.68 10.49 -8.78
C TRP A 117 -7.63 11.38 -10.04
N ARG A 118 -6.65 12.26 -10.13
CA ARG A 118 -6.51 13.18 -11.30
C ARG A 118 -6.47 12.47 -12.65
N PHE A 119 -6.07 11.22 -12.68
CA PHE A 119 -6.06 10.39 -13.88
C PHE A 119 -7.45 9.84 -14.25
N ASP A 120 -8.41 9.83 -13.34
CA ASP A 120 -9.76 9.34 -13.60
C ASP A 120 -10.52 10.22 -14.60
N ARG A 121 -10.23 11.51 -14.67
CA ARG A 121 -10.91 12.43 -15.61
C ARG A 121 -10.77 12.02 -17.07
N LEU A 122 -9.66 11.37 -17.44
CA LEU A 122 -9.46 10.87 -18.81
C LEU A 122 -10.39 9.70 -19.15
N TYR A 123 -10.78 8.91 -18.15
CA TYR A 123 -11.70 7.79 -18.32
C TYR A 123 -13.15 8.21 -18.11
N GLU A 124 -13.42 9.14 -17.20
CA GLU A 124 -14.77 9.72 -17.00
C GLU A 124 -15.31 10.37 -18.28
N SER A 125 -14.45 10.99 -19.10
CA SER A 125 -14.84 11.53 -20.41
C SER A 125 -15.32 10.46 -21.39
N LYS A 126 -14.96 9.18 -21.15
CA LYS A 126 -15.39 8.01 -21.94
C LYS A 126 -16.55 7.25 -21.32
N GLY A 127 -17.18 7.78 -20.26
CA GLY A 127 -18.28 7.13 -19.56
C GLY A 127 -17.87 5.88 -18.75
N VAL A 128 -16.59 5.76 -18.40
CA VAL A 128 -16.06 4.64 -17.64
C VAL A 128 -15.33 5.17 -16.41
N LYS A 129 -15.56 4.59 -15.26
CA LYS A 129 -14.87 4.93 -14.03
C LYS A 129 -13.77 3.92 -13.75
N ALA A 130 -12.54 4.40 -13.54
CA ALA A 130 -11.40 3.55 -13.23
C ALA A 130 -11.08 3.60 -11.73
N VAL A 131 -10.86 2.44 -11.13
CA VAL A 131 -10.37 2.27 -9.76
C VAL A 131 -9.06 1.52 -9.81
N TYR A 132 -8.06 2.03 -9.08
CA TYR A 132 -6.72 1.47 -9.07
C TYR A 132 -6.46 0.80 -7.73
N LEU A 133 -6.22 -0.51 -7.76
CA LEU A 133 -5.83 -1.29 -6.61
C LEU A 133 -4.32 -1.46 -6.60
N ARG A 134 -3.71 -1.12 -5.49
CA ARG A 134 -2.26 -1.24 -5.32
C ARG A 134 -1.92 -2.65 -4.85
N THR A 135 -1.13 -3.39 -5.63
CA THR A 135 -0.73 -4.76 -5.28
C THR A 135 0.62 -4.85 -4.56
N MET A 136 1.28 -3.70 -4.33
CA MET A 136 2.63 -3.68 -3.77
C MET A 136 2.69 -4.23 -2.34
N GLY A 137 3.47 -5.29 -2.17
CA GLY A 137 3.75 -5.89 -0.85
C GLY A 137 2.62 -6.76 -0.33
N LEU A 138 1.78 -7.27 -1.22
CA LEU A 138 0.76 -8.27 -0.90
C LEU A 138 1.37 -9.68 -0.99
N GLU A 139 1.00 -10.53 -0.07
CA GLU A 139 1.19 -11.97 -0.14
C GLU A 139 -0.17 -12.60 -0.42
N ILE A 140 -0.23 -13.41 -1.47
CA ILE A 140 -1.41 -14.20 -1.79
C ILE A 140 -1.28 -15.48 -0.98
N ASP A 141 -2.11 -15.63 0.05
CA ASP A 141 -2.28 -16.93 0.69
C ASP A 141 -3.06 -17.82 -0.30
N SER A 142 -2.31 -18.62 -1.05
CA SER A 142 -2.87 -19.75 -1.78
C SER A 142 -3.25 -20.80 -0.74
N MET A 143 -4.55 -20.90 -0.45
CA MET A 143 -5.10 -22.11 0.18
C MET A 143 -5.06 -23.26 -0.81
#